data_be215be30c1d9403a3dac37e95d904f5
#
_entry.id   be215be30c1d9403a3dac37e95d904f5
#
_cell.length_a   1.000
_cell.length_b   1.000
_cell.length_c   1.000
_cell.angle_alpha   90.00
_cell.angle_beta   90.00
_cell.angle_gamma   90.00
#
_symmetry.space_group_name_H-M   'P 1'
#
loop_
_entity.id
_entity.type
_entity.pdbx_description
1 polymer ?
#
loop_
_entity_poly.entity_id
_entity_poly.type
_entity_poly.pdbx_seq_one_letter_code
_entity_poly.pdbx_strand_id
1 'polypeptide(L)'
;MIEAHATAKYVRTSAQKAGLVLDLIRGKDVNRALATLRFARKSVADDIAKVLRSAIANAQNKDGFSGDVDRLFVSACFANQGPSAKRVRPAPMGRAFRVLKRTAHLTVQVAERAEPIAPVAAAAPDAAAPKRRARTGAKKAAPAKKRAATAKK
;
A
#
# COMPACT_ATOMS: atom_id res chain seq x y z
N MET A 1 0.91 -20.97 1.59
CA MET A 1 1.21 -19.53 1.57
C MET A 1 2.34 -19.27 2.52
N ILE A 2 3.38 -18.63 2.07
CA ILE A 2 4.51 -18.28 2.92
C ILE A 2 4.20 -16.95 3.60
N GLU A 3 4.32 -16.94 4.91
CA GLU A 3 4.20 -15.74 5.73
C GLU A 3 5.48 -15.52 6.51
N ALA A 4 6.01 -14.32 6.47
CA ALA A 4 7.15 -13.91 7.26
C ALA A 4 6.83 -12.61 8.00
N HIS A 5 7.45 -12.43 9.14
CA HIS A 5 7.26 -11.21 9.93
C HIS A 5 8.60 -10.69 10.45
N ALA A 6 8.62 -9.40 10.72
CA ALA A 6 9.69 -8.76 11.46
C ALA A 6 9.11 -7.78 12.47
N THR A 7 9.78 -7.65 13.61
CA THR A 7 9.36 -6.76 14.69
C THR A 7 10.52 -5.92 15.19
N ALA A 8 10.36 -4.59 15.15
CA ALA A 8 11.25 -3.67 15.84
C ALA A 8 10.67 -3.28 17.19
N LYS A 9 11.41 -3.55 18.27
CA LYS A 9 10.99 -3.26 19.66
C LYS A 9 11.53 -1.91 20.11
N TYR A 10 10.78 -1.23 20.98
CA TYR A 10 11.20 0.00 21.69
C TYR A 10 11.54 1.20 20.80
N VAL A 11 10.91 1.32 19.66
CA VAL A 11 11.09 2.47 18.76
C VAL A 11 10.57 3.74 19.43
N ARG A 12 11.35 4.84 19.38
CA ARG A 12 11.03 6.12 20.04
C ARG A 12 9.93 6.88 19.30
N THR A 13 8.74 6.33 19.29
CA THR A 13 7.55 6.94 18.68
C THR A 13 6.30 6.59 19.49
N SER A 14 5.20 7.25 19.18
CA SER A 14 3.87 6.85 19.67
C SER A 14 3.27 5.83 18.71
N ALA A 15 2.66 4.77 19.22
CA ALA A 15 1.97 3.76 18.43
C ALA A 15 0.93 4.38 17.48
N GLN A 16 0.18 5.40 17.95
CA GLN A 16 -0.78 6.12 17.13
C GLN A 16 -0.16 6.82 15.93
N LYS A 17 1.01 7.48 16.11
CA LYS A 17 1.73 8.14 15.01
C LYS A 17 2.30 7.12 14.01
N ALA A 18 2.77 5.98 14.51
CA ALA A 18 3.24 4.89 13.67
C ALA A 18 2.08 4.24 12.90
N GLY A 19 0.92 4.07 13.53
CA GLY A 19 -0.29 3.53 12.90
C GLY A 19 -0.68 4.28 11.63
N LEU A 20 -0.65 5.62 11.65
CA LEU A 20 -0.94 6.44 10.48
C LEU A 20 -0.05 6.12 9.27
N VAL A 21 1.22 5.77 9.50
CA VAL A 21 2.14 5.41 8.41
C VAL A 21 1.95 3.96 7.99
N LEU A 22 1.67 3.07 8.94
CA LEU A 22 1.38 1.66 8.67
C LEU A 22 0.10 1.50 7.83
N ASP A 23 -0.92 2.31 8.07
CA ASP A 23 -2.15 2.29 7.29
C ASP A 23 -1.93 2.64 5.81
N LEU A 24 -0.89 3.44 5.49
CA LEU A 24 -0.53 3.76 4.11
C LEU A 24 0.05 2.57 3.33
N ILE A 25 0.63 1.58 4.02
CA ILE A 25 1.30 0.44 3.38
C ILE A 25 0.51 -0.87 3.49
N ARG A 26 -0.51 -0.91 4.33
CA ARG A 26 -1.32 -2.12 4.54
C ARG A 26 -1.96 -2.59 3.22
N GLY A 27 -1.82 -3.88 2.91
CA GLY A 27 -2.38 -4.50 1.70
C GLY A 27 -1.68 -4.15 0.39
N LYS A 28 -0.60 -3.35 0.43
CA LYS A 28 0.17 -2.99 -0.76
C LYS A 28 1.26 -4.02 -1.06
N ASP A 29 1.63 -4.10 -2.33
CA ASP A 29 2.81 -4.85 -2.75
C ASP A 29 4.06 -4.23 -2.10
N VAL A 30 5.06 -5.05 -1.80
CA VAL A 30 6.26 -4.64 -1.07
C VAL A 30 6.99 -3.49 -1.75
N ASN A 31 7.15 -3.52 -3.08
CA ASN A 31 7.83 -2.47 -3.83
C ASN A 31 7.08 -1.13 -3.75
N ARG A 32 5.75 -1.16 -3.86
CA ARG A 32 4.90 0.03 -3.70
C ARG A 32 4.92 0.55 -2.27
N ALA A 33 4.96 -0.35 -1.28
CA ALA A 33 5.08 0.02 0.13
C ALA A 33 6.41 0.74 0.40
N LEU A 34 7.54 0.22 -0.08
CA LEU A 34 8.85 0.84 0.05
C LEU A 34 8.90 2.22 -0.63
N ALA A 35 8.34 2.34 -1.84
CA ALA A 35 8.23 3.62 -2.54
C ALA A 35 7.39 4.62 -1.72
N THR A 36 6.22 4.21 -1.20
CA THR A 36 5.37 5.07 -0.36
C THR A 36 6.11 5.56 0.88
N LEU A 37 6.89 4.69 1.55
CA LEU A 37 7.66 5.03 2.74
C LEU A 37 8.79 6.03 2.46
N ARG A 38 9.45 5.96 1.29
CA ARG A 38 10.50 6.91 0.89
C ARG A 38 9.98 8.36 0.77
N PHE A 39 8.73 8.52 0.34
CA PHE A 39 8.10 9.84 0.20
C PHE A 39 7.32 10.30 1.44
N ALA A 40 7.21 9.46 2.45
CA ALA A 40 6.49 9.79 3.68
C ALA A 40 7.29 10.78 4.53
N ARG A 41 6.70 11.94 4.86
CA ARG A 41 7.35 13.00 5.66
C ARG A 41 7.48 12.70 7.15
N LYS A 42 7.16 11.50 7.60
CA LYS A 42 7.18 11.11 9.01
C LYS A 42 8.48 10.38 9.32
N SER A 43 9.20 10.81 10.36
CA SER A 43 10.48 10.19 10.78
C SER A 43 10.37 8.68 11.06
N VAL A 44 9.20 8.21 11.45
CA VAL A 44 8.93 6.78 11.68
C VAL A 44 8.95 5.96 10.39
N ALA A 45 8.81 6.59 9.23
CA ALA A 45 8.79 5.89 7.95
C ALA A 45 10.10 5.14 7.69
N ASP A 46 11.23 5.73 8.06
CA ASP A 46 12.56 5.09 7.92
C ASP A 46 12.68 3.83 8.78
N ASP A 47 12.16 3.88 10.02
CA ASP A 47 12.17 2.72 10.91
C ASP A 47 11.28 1.61 10.37
N ILE A 48 10.07 1.96 9.88
CA ILE A 48 9.16 1.01 9.25
C ILE A 48 9.78 0.40 7.98
N ALA A 49 10.49 1.19 7.17
CA ALA A 49 11.17 0.70 5.97
C ALA A 49 12.27 -0.33 6.32
N LYS A 50 13.00 -0.13 7.42
CA LYS A 50 13.97 -1.11 7.91
C LYS A 50 13.30 -2.41 8.34
N VAL A 51 12.18 -2.32 9.08
CA VAL A 51 11.40 -3.50 9.49
C VAL A 51 10.87 -4.26 8.29
N LEU A 52 10.33 -3.53 7.30
CA LEU A 52 9.82 -4.14 6.07
C LEU A 52 10.93 -4.88 5.30
N ARG A 53 12.12 -4.28 5.15
CA ARG A 53 13.28 -4.96 4.53
C ARG A 53 13.69 -6.22 5.29
N SER A 54 13.68 -6.18 6.62
CA SER A 54 13.94 -7.35 7.45
C SER A 54 12.88 -8.44 7.24
N ALA A 55 11.59 -8.07 7.13
CA ALA A 55 10.52 -9.01 6.85
C ALA A 55 10.67 -9.68 5.47
N ILE A 56 11.12 -8.93 4.45
CA ILE A 56 11.42 -9.45 3.12
C ILE A 56 12.58 -10.46 3.19
N ALA A 57 13.66 -10.10 3.86
CA ALA A 57 14.81 -11.02 4.01
C ALA A 57 14.41 -12.30 4.76
N ASN A 58 13.57 -12.17 5.79
CA ASN A 58 13.03 -13.33 6.50
C ASN A 58 12.13 -14.20 5.60
N ALA A 59 11.38 -13.59 4.66
CA ALA A 59 10.60 -14.33 3.69
C ALA A 59 11.49 -15.09 2.70
N GLN A 60 12.53 -14.45 2.20
CA GLN A 60 13.49 -15.04 1.27
C GLN A 60 14.24 -16.24 1.86
N ASN A 61 14.53 -16.21 3.16
CA ASN A 61 15.23 -17.30 3.86
C ASN A 61 14.30 -18.43 4.32
N LYS A 62 12.99 -18.33 4.07
CA LYS A 62 12.05 -19.41 4.40
C LYS A 62 12.03 -20.47 3.31
N ASP A 63 12.02 -21.73 3.76
CA ASP A 63 11.86 -22.87 2.87
C ASP A 63 10.51 -22.80 2.13
N GLY A 64 10.54 -22.99 0.81
CA GLY A 64 9.37 -22.96 -0.04
C GLY A 64 9.02 -21.59 -0.63
N PHE A 65 9.89 -20.57 -0.47
CA PHE A 65 9.72 -19.27 -1.13
C PHE A 65 9.96 -19.43 -2.66
N SER A 66 9.06 -18.84 -3.47
CA SER A 66 9.17 -18.94 -4.94
C SER A 66 10.35 -18.19 -5.55
N GLY A 67 11.04 -17.35 -4.75
CA GLY A 67 12.16 -16.50 -5.20
C GLY A 67 11.72 -15.10 -5.65
N ASP A 68 10.45 -14.88 -5.93
CA ASP A 68 9.95 -13.64 -6.48
C ASP A 68 9.51 -12.64 -5.41
N VAL A 69 10.31 -11.62 -5.16
CA VAL A 69 9.99 -10.54 -4.21
C VAL A 69 8.77 -9.72 -4.67
N ASP A 70 8.53 -9.65 -5.97
CA ASP A 70 7.42 -8.89 -6.55
C ASP A 70 6.04 -9.48 -6.21
N ARG A 71 5.99 -10.74 -5.83
CA ARG A 71 4.78 -11.44 -5.36
C ARG A 71 4.48 -11.19 -3.89
N LEU A 72 5.42 -10.59 -3.15
CA LEU A 72 5.22 -10.30 -1.74
C LEU A 72 4.32 -9.07 -1.56
N PHE A 73 3.39 -9.17 -0.66
CA PHE A 73 2.53 -8.07 -0.23
C PHE A 73 2.49 -7.97 1.29
N VAL A 74 2.16 -6.80 1.80
CA VAL A 74 2.00 -6.56 3.25
C VAL A 74 0.65 -7.11 3.68
N SER A 75 0.62 -8.26 4.34
CA SER A 75 -0.61 -8.91 4.83
C SER A 75 -1.15 -8.18 6.05
N ALA A 76 -0.31 -7.96 7.05
CA ALA A 76 -0.67 -7.24 8.25
C ALA A 76 0.46 -6.33 8.73
N CYS A 77 0.10 -5.20 9.28
CA CYS A 77 1.04 -4.28 9.92
C CYS A 77 0.36 -3.57 11.08
N PHE A 78 1.02 -3.52 12.22
CA PHE A 78 0.50 -2.90 13.42
C PHE A 78 1.60 -2.37 14.33
N ALA A 79 1.22 -1.42 15.18
CA ALA A 79 2.10 -0.82 16.17
C ALA A 79 1.50 -0.98 17.55
N ASN A 80 2.16 -1.72 18.40
CA ASN A 80 1.79 -1.91 19.80
C ASN A 80 2.45 -0.84 20.67
N GLN A 81 1.77 -0.45 21.74
CA GLN A 81 2.31 0.50 22.68
C GLN A 81 3.36 -0.19 23.56
N GLY A 82 4.56 0.41 23.61
CA GLY A 82 5.63 0.01 24.50
C GLY A 82 5.65 0.81 25.81
N PRO A 83 6.65 0.60 26.67
CA PRO A 83 6.81 1.33 27.90
C PRO A 83 6.99 2.83 27.65
N SER A 84 6.43 3.64 28.54
CA SER A 84 6.50 5.10 28.48
C SER A 84 7.33 5.65 29.64
N ALA A 85 8.39 6.38 29.34
CA ALA A 85 9.18 7.06 30.37
C ALA A 85 8.50 8.39 30.74
N LYS A 86 8.21 8.53 32.03
CA LYS A 86 7.65 9.76 32.59
C LYS A 86 8.78 10.75 32.84
N ARG A 87 8.62 12.00 32.46
CA ARG A 87 9.54 13.12 32.72
C ARG A 87 8.74 14.30 33.22
N VAL A 88 9.40 15.15 33.98
CA VAL A 88 8.82 16.37 34.51
C VAL A 88 9.49 17.55 33.84
N ARG A 89 8.73 18.55 33.50
CA ARG A 89 9.18 19.85 32.99
C ARG A 89 8.66 20.92 33.95
N PRO A 90 9.52 21.83 34.43
CA PRO A 90 9.09 22.94 35.30
C PRO A 90 8.08 23.83 34.55
N ALA A 91 7.11 24.35 35.29
CA ALA A 91 6.11 25.29 34.84
C ALA A 91 6.04 26.49 35.79
N PRO A 92 5.47 27.64 35.35
CA PRO A 92 5.29 28.81 36.21
C PRO A 92 4.50 28.50 37.49
N MET A 93 4.68 29.32 38.48
CA MET A 93 3.94 29.24 39.77
C MET A 93 4.14 27.91 40.53
N GLY A 94 5.36 27.31 40.48
CA GLY A 94 5.66 26.09 41.20
C GLY A 94 4.97 24.82 40.66
N ARG A 95 4.34 24.89 39.49
CA ARG A 95 3.69 23.75 38.85
C ARG A 95 4.68 22.92 38.06
N ALA A 96 4.29 21.70 37.72
CA ALA A 96 5.10 20.79 36.89
C ALA A 96 4.26 20.15 35.79
N PHE A 97 4.79 20.16 34.56
CA PHE A 97 4.17 19.46 33.45
C PHE A 97 4.71 18.04 33.33
N ARG A 98 3.79 17.08 33.18
CA ARG A 98 4.15 15.69 32.89
C ARG A 98 4.43 15.54 31.39
N VAL A 99 5.63 15.08 31.05
CA VAL A 99 6.02 14.72 29.68
C VAL A 99 6.13 13.19 29.61
N LEU A 100 5.34 12.57 28.74
CA LEU A 100 5.39 11.14 28.44
C LEU A 100 6.24 10.88 27.22
N LYS A 101 7.38 10.23 27.42
CA LYS A 101 8.22 9.75 26.33
C LYS A 101 7.82 8.33 25.96
N ARG A 102 6.93 8.20 24.96
CA ARG A 102 6.36 6.92 24.53
C ARG A 102 7.32 6.14 23.66
N THR A 103 7.24 4.81 23.71
CA THR A 103 7.84 3.89 22.75
C THR A 103 6.75 3.03 22.12
N ALA A 104 7.06 2.43 20.98
CA ALA A 104 6.17 1.51 20.26
C ALA A 104 6.95 0.30 19.76
N HIS A 105 6.24 -0.80 19.60
CA HIS A 105 6.72 -2.01 18.92
C HIS A 105 6.07 -2.06 17.56
N LEU A 106 6.87 -2.10 16.50
CA LEU A 106 6.41 -2.12 15.11
C LEU A 106 6.52 -3.55 14.58
N THR A 107 5.42 -4.11 14.14
CA THR A 107 5.40 -5.44 13.50
C THR A 107 4.85 -5.31 12.09
N VAL A 108 5.55 -5.91 11.15
CA VAL A 108 5.15 -5.99 9.74
C VAL A 108 5.18 -7.45 9.34
N GLN A 109 4.09 -7.92 8.75
CA GLN A 109 3.95 -9.25 8.20
C GLN A 109 3.82 -9.13 6.68
N VAL A 110 4.58 -9.97 5.98
CA VAL A 110 4.52 -10.10 4.54
C VAL A 110 4.09 -11.51 4.18
N ALA A 111 3.27 -11.63 3.16
CA ALA A 111 2.81 -12.90 2.64
C ALA A 111 3.00 -12.93 1.12
N GLU A 112 3.17 -14.12 0.59
CA GLU A 112 3.23 -14.34 -0.85
C GLU A 112 1.81 -14.45 -1.40
N ARG A 113 1.54 -13.69 -2.47
CA ARG A 113 0.27 -13.78 -3.19
C ARG A 113 0.24 -15.10 -3.97
N ALA A 114 -0.75 -15.95 -3.70
CA ALA A 114 -1.02 -17.09 -4.55
C ALA A 114 -1.25 -16.61 -5.99
N GLU A 115 -0.62 -17.28 -6.96
CA GLU A 115 -0.99 -17.02 -8.34
C GLU A 115 -2.49 -17.26 -8.54
N PRO A 116 -3.23 -16.33 -9.14
CA PRO A 116 -4.51 -16.70 -9.67
C PRO A 116 -4.24 -17.80 -10.69
N ILE A 117 -4.68 -19.02 -10.40
CA ILE A 117 -4.74 -20.07 -11.41
C ILE A 117 -5.62 -19.48 -12.50
N ALA A 118 -5.00 -18.96 -13.57
CA ALA A 118 -5.76 -18.58 -14.75
C ALA A 118 -6.53 -19.85 -15.14
N PRO A 119 -7.88 -19.80 -15.24
CA PRO A 119 -8.60 -20.93 -15.76
C PRO A 119 -7.98 -21.21 -17.14
N VAL A 120 -7.40 -22.38 -17.28
CA VAL A 120 -6.93 -22.85 -18.59
C VAL A 120 -8.15 -22.73 -19.49
N ALA A 121 -8.14 -21.70 -20.34
CA ALA A 121 -9.15 -21.56 -21.35
C ALA A 121 -9.11 -22.85 -22.15
N ALA A 122 -10.10 -23.71 -21.91
CA ALA A 122 -10.30 -24.91 -22.68
C ALA A 122 -10.32 -24.46 -24.14
N ALA A 123 -9.34 -24.93 -24.89
CA ALA A 123 -9.26 -24.74 -26.32
C ALA A 123 -10.61 -25.19 -26.90
N ALA A 124 -11.40 -24.21 -27.31
CA ALA A 124 -12.58 -24.49 -28.10
C ALA A 124 -12.08 -24.92 -29.49
N PRO A 125 -12.52 -26.06 -30.01
CA PRO A 125 -12.16 -26.44 -31.37
C PRO A 125 -12.82 -25.53 -32.37
N ASP A 126 -12.02 -25.15 -33.36
CA ASP A 126 -12.32 -24.54 -34.60
C ASP A 126 -13.70 -24.98 -35.17
N ALA A 127 -14.61 -24.06 -35.40
CA ALA A 127 -15.77 -24.27 -36.23
C ALA A 127 -16.03 -23.01 -37.07
N ALA A 128 -15.52 -23.11 -38.29
CA ALA A 128 -15.93 -22.51 -39.53
C ALA A 128 -16.93 -21.34 -39.52
N ALA A 129 -16.50 -20.31 -40.22
CA ALA A 129 -17.30 -19.20 -40.71
C ALA A 129 -18.46 -19.66 -41.62
N PRO A 130 -19.51 -18.86 -41.79
CA PRO A 130 -19.74 -18.37 -43.13
C PRO A 130 -19.98 -16.85 -43.25
N LYS A 131 -19.34 -16.32 -44.27
CA LYS A 131 -19.59 -15.02 -44.88
C LYS A 131 -21.06 -14.80 -45.19
N ARG A 132 -21.63 -13.65 -44.87
CA ARG A 132 -22.74 -13.06 -45.62
C ARG A 132 -22.68 -11.53 -45.61
N ARG A 133 -22.18 -11.04 -46.74
CA ARG A 133 -22.77 -10.10 -47.71
C ARG A 133 -23.31 -8.78 -47.16
N ALA A 134 -22.66 -7.80 -47.70
CA ALA A 134 -23.00 -6.40 -47.78
C ALA A 134 -24.43 -6.14 -48.26
N ARG A 135 -25.05 -5.10 -47.70
CA ARG A 135 -26.00 -4.25 -48.44
C ARG A 135 -25.91 -2.81 -47.94
N THR A 136 -25.38 -2.01 -48.76
CA THR A 136 -25.56 -0.63 -49.19
C THR A 136 -26.89 0.05 -48.82
N GLY A 137 -26.81 1.30 -48.48
CA GLY A 137 -27.88 2.28 -48.45
C GLY A 137 -27.54 3.40 -47.48
N ALA A 138 -26.89 4.39 -47.82
CA ALA A 138 -27.13 5.63 -48.52
C ALA A 138 -27.94 6.65 -47.69
N LYS A 139 -27.28 7.81 -47.51
CA LYS A 139 -27.85 9.17 -47.59
C LYS A 139 -28.64 9.67 -46.37
N LYS A 140 -28.40 10.79 -45.76
CA LYS A 140 -28.23 12.14 -46.34
C LYS A 140 -28.12 13.16 -45.18
N ALA A 141 -27.16 14.02 -45.29
CA ALA A 141 -27.23 15.48 -45.17
C ALA A 141 -27.44 16.14 -43.78
N ALA A 142 -26.44 16.91 -43.44
CA ALA A 142 -26.44 18.10 -42.62
C ALA A 142 -27.47 19.15 -43.14
N PRO A 143 -27.75 20.27 -42.45
CA PRO A 143 -26.73 21.30 -42.19
C PRO A 143 -26.87 22.13 -40.85
N ALA A 144 -25.75 22.69 -40.49
CA ALA A 144 -25.45 23.96 -39.90
C ALA A 144 -26.51 25.05 -39.71
N LYS A 145 -26.40 25.80 -38.63
CA LYS A 145 -26.32 27.28 -38.55
C LYS A 145 -26.48 27.72 -37.12
N LYS A 146 -25.47 28.33 -36.52
CA LYS A 146 -25.12 29.76 -36.57
C LYS A 146 -25.75 30.59 -35.43
N ARG A 147 -24.84 31.28 -34.78
CA ARG A 147 -24.90 32.67 -34.26
C ARG A 147 -25.57 32.85 -32.90
N ALA A 148 -25.14 33.71 -32.05
CA ALA A 148 -24.12 34.76 -31.91
C ALA A 148 -24.25 35.28 -30.49
N ALA A 149 -23.15 35.58 -29.83
CA ALA A 149 -22.73 36.89 -29.41
C ALA A 149 -23.78 37.84 -28.83
N THR A 150 -23.51 38.29 -27.63
CA THR A 150 -23.47 39.69 -27.11
C THR A 150 -23.39 39.58 -25.59
N ALA A 151 -22.35 39.97 -24.91
CA ALA A 151 -21.83 41.29 -24.58
C ALA A 151 -22.70 42.07 -23.58
N LYS A 152 -22.00 42.51 -22.52
CA LYS A 152 -22.29 43.64 -21.63
C LYS A 152 -23.24 43.45 -20.47
N LYS A 153 -22.78 43.45 -19.26
CA LYS A 153 -22.47 44.65 -18.42
C LYS A 153 -21.67 44.21 -17.22
#